data_9d7037e5044d419c713f43c3b2504817
#
_entry.id   9d7037e5044d419c713f43c3b2504817
#
_cell.length_a   1.000
_cell.length_b   1.000
_cell.length_c   1.000
_cell.angle_alpha   90.00
_cell.angle_beta   90.00
_cell.angle_gamma   90.00
#
_symmetry.space_group_name_H-M   'P 1'
#
loop_
_entity.id
_entity.type
_entity.pdbx_description
1 polymer ?
#
loop_
_entity_poly.entity_id
_entity_poly.type
_entity_poly.pdbx_seq_one_letter_code
_entity_poly.pdbx_strand_id
1 'polypeptide(L)'
;MNNPTVAQYTLARLSQLGIDRIFGVPGDYAFSIDDAAEQVPGLEWVVCANELNAAYAADGYARIRGAAMLTTTYGVGELSAINGVMGSLTHRLPVFHLVGMPSERIQIQNLVTHHNLGDTNFSRFLPIAGAAAGVTAILT
;
A
#
# COMPACT_ATOMS: atom_id res chain seq x y z
N MET A 1 20.43 5.07 8.93
CA MET A 1 20.37 5.05 7.45
C MET A 1 20.77 6.42 6.94
N ASN A 2 21.91 6.53 6.27
CA ASN A 2 22.31 7.79 5.63
C ASN A 2 21.55 7.88 4.30
N ASN A 3 20.57 8.77 4.21
CA ASN A 3 19.75 9.02 3.04
C ASN A 3 18.75 7.88 2.69
N PRO A 4 17.69 7.67 3.49
CA PRO A 4 16.68 6.65 3.21
C PRO A 4 15.85 7.02 1.97
N THR A 5 15.35 6.01 1.25
CA THR A 5 14.32 6.21 0.22
C THR A 5 12.99 6.66 0.86
N VAL A 6 12.08 7.20 0.05
CA VAL A 6 10.71 7.58 0.51
C VAL A 6 10.01 6.36 1.13
N ALA A 7 10.11 5.18 0.50
CA ALA A 7 9.53 3.95 1.02
C ALA A 7 10.14 3.56 2.37
N GLN A 8 11.47 3.51 2.49
CA GLN A 8 12.14 3.21 3.75
C GLN A 8 11.79 4.19 4.86
N TYR A 9 11.76 5.49 4.57
CA TYR A 9 11.39 6.51 5.54
C TYR A 9 9.94 6.32 6.01
N THR A 10 9.01 6.14 5.06
CA THR A 10 7.58 5.95 5.36
C THR A 10 7.37 4.73 6.24
N LEU A 11 7.92 3.57 5.86
CA LEU A 11 7.78 2.34 6.62
C LEU A 11 8.40 2.46 8.03
N ALA A 12 9.57 3.07 8.14
CA ALA A 12 10.21 3.31 9.43
C ALA A 12 9.37 4.23 10.33
N ARG A 13 8.73 5.26 9.76
CA ARG A 13 7.82 6.14 10.51
C ARG A 13 6.56 5.41 10.97
N LEU A 14 5.97 4.58 10.11
CA LEU A 14 4.79 3.79 10.47
C LEU A 14 5.12 2.72 11.53
N SER A 15 6.30 2.11 11.46
CA SER A 15 6.75 1.16 12.48
C SER A 15 6.88 1.80 13.88
N GLN A 16 7.16 3.10 13.97
CA GLN A 16 7.19 3.83 15.24
C GLN A 16 5.82 3.95 15.92
N LEU A 17 4.73 3.64 15.19
CA LEU A 17 3.38 3.51 15.76
C LEU A 17 3.14 2.14 16.42
N GLY A 18 4.16 1.29 16.50
CA GLY A 18 4.08 -0.06 17.05
C GLY A 18 3.65 -1.13 16.03
N ILE A 19 3.66 -0.80 14.73
CA ILE A 19 3.33 -1.74 13.65
C ILE A 19 4.61 -2.52 13.31
N ASP A 20 4.60 -3.83 13.56
CA ASP A 20 5.72 -4.72 13.28
C ASP A 20 5.46 -5.66 12.08
N ARG A 21 4.33 -5.48 11.37
CA ARG A 21 3.96 -6.27 10.18
C ARG A 21 3.37 -5.41 9.09
N ILE A 22 3.73 -5.75 7.84
CA ILE A 22 3.09 -5.24 6.64
C ILE A 22 2.52 -6.42 5.85
N PHE A 23 1.23 -6.34 5.50
CA PHE A 23 0.51 -7.37 4.77
C PHE A 23 0.39 -7.01 3.31
N GLY A 24 0.43 -7.99 2.40
CA GLY A 24 0.25 -7.71 0.97
C GLY A 24 0.49 -8.91 0.06
N VAL A 25 0.49 -8.60 -1.22
CA VAL A 25 0.88 -9.52 -2.29
C VAL A 25 1.99 -8.82 -3.08
N PRO A 26 3.13 -9.47 -3.34
CA PRO A 26 4.20 -8.88 -4.13
C PRO A 26 3.69 -8.47 -5.51
N GLY A 27 3.98 -7.24 -5.91
CA GLY A 27 3.60 -6.71 -7.21
C GLY A 27 4.65 -5.77 -7.75
N ASP A 28 4.86 -5.79 -9.08
CA ASP A 28 5.99 -5.11 -9.71
C ASP A 28 6.05 -3.60 -9.44
N TYR A 29 4.90 -2.91 -9.38
CA TYR A 29 4.89 -1.50 -9.01
C TYR A 29 5.08 -1.26 -7.50
N ALA A 30 4.96 -2.29 -6.67
CA ALA A 30 5.16 -2.22 -5.22
C ALA A 30 6.54 -2.74 -4.77
N PHE A 31 7.37 -3.33 -5.65
CA PHE A 31 8.66 -3.93 -5.26
C PHE A 31 9.56 -2.97 -4.47
N SER A 32 9.54 -1.67 -4.75
CA SER A 32 10.31 -0.71 -3.96
C SER A 32 9.83 -0.58 -2.51
N ILE A 33 8.55 -0.83 -2.25
CA ILE A 33 7.96 -0.88 -0.91
C ILE A 33 8.27 -2.23 -0.26
N ASP A 34 8.14 -3.31 -1.03
CA ASP A 34 8.35 -4.68 -0.58
C ASP A 34 9.82 -4.88 -0.15
N ASP A 35 10.78 -4.47 -1.00
CA ASP A 35 12.22 -4.48 -0.69
C ASP A 35 12.57 -3.57 0.50
N ALA A 36 11.91 -2.42 0.61
CA ALA A 36 12.13 -1.51 1.72
C ALA A 36 11.61 -2.11 3.05
N ALA A 37 10.55 -2.89 3.03
CA ALA A 37 10.02 -3.56 4.22
C ALA A 37 11.03 -4.54 4.84
N GLU A 38 11.76 -5.27 4.00
CA GLU A 38 12.82 -6.19 4.46
C GLU A 38 14.02 -5.46 5.10
N GLN A 39 14.19 -4.17 4.79
CA GLN A 39 15.32 -3.36 5.28
C GLN A 39 14.98 -2.55 6.55
N VAL A 40 13.72 -2.49 6.97
CA VAL A 40 13.30 -1.81 8.19
C VAL A 40 13.43 -2.76 9.37
N PRO A 41 14.32 -2.50 10.34
CA PRO A 41 14.51 -3.39 11.48
C PRO A 41 13.22 -3.62 12.28
N GLY A 42 12.88 -4.88 12.51
CA GLY A 42 11.70 -5.27 13.28
C GLY A 42 10.38 -5.23 12.52
N LEU A 43 10.39 -4.91 11.23
CA LEU A 43 9.23 -5.03 10.36
C LEU A 43 9.26 -6.38 9.63
N GLU A 44 8.17 -7.14 9.69
CA GLU A 44 7.99 -8.41 9.00
C GLU A 44 7.05 -8.24 7.80
N TRP A 45 7.49 -8.67 6.63
CA TRP A 45 6.67 -8.77 5.43
C TRP A 45 5.83 -10.05 5.45
N VAL A 46 4.51 -9.91 5.46
CA VAL A 46 3.56 -11.03 5.49
C VAL A 46 2.87 -11.17 4.14
N VAL A 47 3.32 -12.14 3.35
CA VAL A 47 2.71 -12.45 2.05
C VAL A 47 1.37 -13.13 2.25
N CYS A 48 0.34 -12.63 1.56
CA CYS A 48 -1.02 -13.13 1.60
C CYS A 48 -1.42 -13.80 0.27
N ALA A 49 -2.50 -14.59 0.29
CA ALA A 49 -2.97 -15.32 -0.89
C ALA A 49 -3.52 -14.40 -2.00
N ASN A 50 -4.10 -13.26 -1.62
CA ASN A 50 -4.54 -12.16 -2.49
C ASN A 50 -4.71 -10.88 -1.67
N GLU A 51 -4.95 -9.76 -2.34
CA GLU A 51 -4.99 -8.44 -1.71
C GLU A 51 -6.22 -8.24 -0.82
N LEU A 52 -7.35 -8.85 -1.13
CA LEU A 52 -8.52 -8.84 -0.25
C LEU A 52 -8.22 -9.58 1.05
N ASN A 53 -7.54 -10.72 0.96
CA ASN A 53 -7.08 -11.47 2.13
C ASN A 53 -6.06 -10.65 2.95
N ALA A 54 -5.13 -9.95 2.27
CA ALA A 54 -4.18 -9.06 2.92
C ALA A 54 -4.88 -7.91 3.66
N ALA A 55 -5.89 -7.30 3.04
CA ALA A 55 -6.67 -6.22 3.67
C ALA A 55 -7.42 -6.71 4.93
N TYR A 56 -8.01 -7.90 4.89
CA TYR A 56 -8.63 -8.48 6.08
C TYR A 56 -7.63 -8.92 7.15
N ALA A 57 -6.43 -9.37 6.76
CA ALA A 57 -5.36 -9.66 7.70
C ALA A 57 -4.89 -8.38 8.41
N ALA A 58 -4.72 -7.27 7.65
CA ALA A 58 -4.40 -5.96 8.20
C ALA A 58 -5.51 -5.43 9.13
N ASP A 59 -6.78 -5.59 8.75
CA ASP A 59 -7.94 -5.26 9.62
C ASP A 59 -7.87 -6.01 10.95
N GLY A 60 -7.72 -7.35 10.89
CA GLY A 60 -7.61 -8.18 12.09
C GLY A 60 -6.42 -7.81 12.98
N TYR A 61 -5.26 -7.52 12.36
CA TYR A 61 -4.07 -7.07 13.08
C TYR A 61 -4.31 -5.70 13.74
N ALA A 62 -4.92 -4.75 13.02
CA ALA A 62 -5.22 -3.42 13.57
C ALA A 62 -6.16 -3.47 14.79
N ARG A 63 -7.12 -4.41 14.82
CA ARG A 63 -8.01 -4.62 15.97
C ARG A 63 -7.27 -5.00 17.24
N ILE A 64 -6.14 -5.68 17.13
CA ILE A 64 -5.36 -6.16 18.27
C ILE A 64 -4.20 -5.21 18.60
N ARG A 65 -3.54 -4.68 17.58
CA ARG A 65 -2.32 -3.88 17.70
C ARG A 65 -2.55 -2.36 17.62
N GLY A 66 -3.75 -1.94 17.27
CA GLY A 66 -4.14 -0.53 17.18
C GLY A 66 -3.95 0.11 15.80
N ALA A 67 -3.04 -0.41 14.97
CA ALA A 67 -2.83 0.06 13.60
C ALA A 67 -2.19 -1.04 12.75
N ALA A 68 -2.28 -0.95 11.42
CA ALA A 68 -1.68 -1.91 10.50
C ALA A 68 -1.15 -1.24 9.23
N MET A 69 -0.25 -1.94 8.51
CA MET A 69 0.20 -1.60 7.16
C MET A 69 -0.28 -2.65 6.16
N LEU A 70 -0.74 -2.18 5.01
CA LEU A 70 -1.11 -2.97 3.84
C LEU A 70 -0.35 -2.43 2.63
N THR A 71 0.20 -3.29 1.78
CA THR A 71 0.79 -2.89 0.50
C THR A 71 0.17 -3.65 -0.65
N THR A 72 -0.02 -2.97 -1.78
CA THR A 72 -0.54 -3.54 -3.01
C THR A 72 0.12 -2.90 -4.22
N THR A 73 0.10 -3.61 -5.34
CA THR A 73 0.43 -3.01 -6.63
C THR A 73 -0.66 -2.04 -7.08
N TYR A 74 -0.32 -1.15 -8.02
CA TYR A 74 -1.22 -0.22 -8.69
C TYR A 74 -2.41 -0.92 -9.37
N GLY A 75 -3.55 -0.27 -9.35
CA GLY A 75 -4.74 -0.65 -10.10
C GLY A 75 -5.37 -1.94 -9.58
N VAL A 76 -5.06 -3.06 -10.18
CA VAL A 76 -5.72 -4.35 -9.88
C VAL A 76 -5.54 -4.78 -8.43
N GLY A 77 -4.37 -4.54 -7.83
CA GLY A 77 -4.12 -4.90 -6.44
C GLY A 77 -4.85 -3.99 -5.46
N GLU A 78 -4.75 -2.66 -5.67
CA GLU A 78 -5.46 -1.71 -4.80
C GLU A 78 -6.98 -1.89 -4.87
N LEU A 79 -7.54 -2.14 -6.05
CA LEU A 79 -8.97 -2.38 -6.23
C LEU A 79 -9.43 -3.68 -5.56
N SER A 80 -8.62 -4.74 -5.61
CA SER A 80 -8.89 -5.98 -4.88
C SER A 80 -8.98 -5.78 -3.38
N ALA A 81 -8.16 -4.90 -2.80
CA ALA A 81 -8.10 -4.65 -1.37
C ALA A 81 -9.25 -3.75 -0.84
N ILE A 82 -9.91 -3.00 -1.71
CA ILE A 82 -10.85 -1.92 -1.33
C ILE A 82 -11.94 -2.37 -0.37
N ASN A 83 -12.49 -3.55 -0.54
CA ASN A 83 -13.54 -4.06 0.34
C ASN A 83 -13.07 -4.12 1.82
N GLY A 84 -11.87 -4.68 2.05
CA GLY A 84 -11.29 -4.75 3.39
C GLY A 84 -10.92 -3.36 3.93
N VAL A 85 -10.38 -2.48 3.08
CA VAL A 85 -10.04 -1.10 3.45
C VAL A 85 -11.28 -0.32 3.89
N MET A 86 -12.39 -0.43 3.15
CA MET A 86 -13.68 0.18 3.53
C MET A 86 -14.23 -0.39 4.84
N GLY A 87 -14.07 -1.70 5.05
CA GLY A 87 -14.43 -2.35 6.30
C GLY A 87 -13.66 -1.78 7.49
N SER A 88 -12.35 -1.62 7.34
CA SER A 88 -11.49 -1.01 8.37
C SER A 88 -11.88 0.44 8.65
N LEU A 89 -12.16 1.23 7.60
CA LEU A 89 -12.61 2.62 7.76
C LEU A 89 -13.93 2.69 8.54
N THR A 90 -14.90 1.82 8.23
CA THR A 90 -16.19 1.75 8.94
C THR A 90 -16.01 1.52 10.44
N HIS A 91 -15.02 0.73 10.82
CA HIS A 91 -14.66 0.46 12.21
C HIS A 91 -13.64 1.45 12.79
N ARG A 92 -13.25 2.49 12.01
CA ARG A 92 -12.25 3.49 12.41
C ARG A 92 -10.91 2.90 12.79
N LEU A 93 -10.52 1.82 12.12
CA LEU A 93 -9.22 1.17 12.31
C LEU A 93 -8.17 1.87 11.45
N PRO A 94 -7.03 2.30 12.02
CA PRO A 94 -5.93 2.87 11.26
C PRO A 94 -5.21 1.79 10.45
N VAL A 95 -5.63 1.58 9.21
CA VAL A 95 -4.93 0.74 8.24
C VAL A 95 -4.29 1.64 7.19
N PHE A 96 -2.97 1.66 7.15
CA PHE A 96 -2.18 2.43 6.18
C PHE A 96 -2.00 1.59 4.92
N HIS A 97 -2.72 1.93 3.86
CA HIS A 97 -2.64 1.25 2.58
C HIS A 97 -1.63 1.97 1.68
N LEU A 98 -0.49 1.33 1.46
CA LEU A 98 0.59 1.79 0.59
C LEU A 98 0.41 1.17 -0.78
N VAL A 99 0.19 2.00 -1.80
CA VAL A 99 -0.02 1.56 -3.18
C VAL A 99 1.22 1.89 -4.00
N GLY A 100 1.84 0.85 -4.55
CA GLY A 100 2.95 1.02 -5.50
C GLY A 100 2.44 1.57 -6.83
N MET A 101 3.14 2.54 -7.42
CA MET A 101 2.75 3.20 -8.66
C MET A 101 3.80 2.98 -9.75
N PRO A 102 3.44 3.01 -11.04
CA PRO A 102 4.40 3.11 -12.12
C PRO A 102 5.37 4.27 -11.88
N SER A 103 6.65 4.07 -12.23
CA SER A 103 7.68 5.08 -11.99
C SER A 103 7.33 6.43 -12.62
N GLU A 104 7.83 7.54 -12.04
CA GLU A 104 7.63 8.89 -12.59
C GLU A 104 8.02 8.97 -14.07
N ARG A 105 9.09 8.27 -14.48
CA ARG A 105 9.50 8.22 -15.87
C ARG A 105 8.39 7.69 -16.79
N ILE A 106 7.72 6.61 -16.39
CA ILE A 106 6.60 6.02 -17.13
C ILE A 106 5.45 7.02 -17.21
N GLN A 107 5.13 7.65 -16.09
CA GLN A 107 4.04 8.63 -16.01
C GLN A 107 4.31 9.87 -16.86
N ILE A 108 5.51 10.45 -16.78
CA ILE A 108 5.92 11.64 -17.56
C ILE A 108 5.94 11.35 -19.07
N GLN A 109 6.39 10.16 -19.46
CA GLN A 109 6.46 9.75 -20.86
C GLN A 109 5.11 9.26 -21.40
N ASN A 110 4.07 9.20 -20.58
CA ASN A 110 2.74 8.70 -20.94
C ASN A 110 2.80 7.30 -21.61
N LEU A 111 3.58 6.40 -21.03
CA LEU A 111 3.70 5.04 -21.55
C LEU A 111 2.54 4.17 -21.06
N VAL A 112 1.87 3.49 -21.98
CA VAL A 112 0.86 2.50 -21.63
C VAL A 112 1.53 1.32 -20.92
N THR A 113 0.99 0.97 -19.76
CA THR A 113 1.46 -0.14 -18.94
C THR A 113 0.34 -1.12 -18.62
N HIS A 114 0.68 -2.28 -18.06
CA HIS A 114 -0.32 -3.19 -17.52
C HIS A 114 -0.95 -2.65 -16.23
N HIS A 115 -1.98 -3.28 -15.73
CA HIS A 115 -2.76 -2.93 -14.55
C HIS A 115 -3.55 -1.61 -14.65
N ASN A 116 -3.64 -1.03 -15.85
CA ASN A 116 -4.54 0.10 -16.13
C ASN A 116 -5.59 -0.28 -17.19
N LEU A 117 -6.39 0.67 -17.63
CA LEU A 117 -7.46 0.45 -18.61
C LEU A 117 -7.02 0.67 -20.08
N GLY A 118 -5.73 0.48 -20.39
CA GLY A 118 -5.18 0.66 -21.72
C GLY A 118 -4.96 2.11 -22.13
N ASP A 119 -4.95 3.01 -21.14
CA ASP A 119 -4.65 4.43 -21.33
C ASP A 119 -3.46 4.86 -20.44
N THR A 120 -3.15 6.13 -20.39
CA THR A 120 -2.06 6.71 -19.59
C THR A 120 -2.54 7.54 -18.41
N ASN A 121 -3.79 7.34 -17.97
CA ASN A 121 -4.35 8.04 -16.82
C ASN A 121 -4.00 7.31 -15.52
N PHE A 122 -2.83 7.57 -14.99
CA PHE A 122 -2.34 6.97 -13.74
C PHE A 122 -3.05 7.47 -12.48
N SER A 123 -3.86 8.52 -12.55
CA SER A 123 -4.67 9.03 -11.43
C SER A 123 -6.08 8.42 -11.38
N ARG A 124 -6.40 7.48 -12.28
CA ARG A 124 -7.77 6.95 -12.43
C ARG A 124 -8.33 6.31 -11.17
N PHE A 125 -7.50 5.62 -10.40
CA PHE A 125 -7.95 4.88 -9.21
C PHE A 125 -7.91 5.74 -7.94
N LEU A 126 -7.20 6.86 -7.94
CA LEU A 126 -7.10 7.75 -6.77
C LEU A 126 -8.47 8.24 -6.23
N PRO A 127 -9.46 8.62 -7.07
CA PRO A 127 -10.80 8.96 -6.57
C PRO A 127 -11.50 7.78 -5.89
N ILE A 128 -11.28 6.56 -6.36
CA ILE A 128 -11.86 5.35 -5.76
C ILE A 128 -11.22 5.10 -4.39
N ALA A 129 -9.89 5.17 -4.32
CA ALA A 129 -9.17 5.09 -3.04
C ALA A 129 -9.61 6.20 -2.08
N GLY A 130 -9.79 7.43 -2.58
CA GLY A 130 -10.28 8.57 -1.78
C GLY A 130 -11.68 8.36 -1.23
N ALA A 131 -12.55 7.66 -1.95
CA ALA A 131 -13.89 7.32 -1.46
C ALA A 131 -13.87 6.18 -0.43
N ALA A 132 -12.86 5.32 -0.48
CA ALA A 132 -12.71 4.14 0.38
C ALA A 132 -11.86 4.40 1.63
N ALA A 133 -11.11 5.48 1.67
CA ALA A 133 -10.18 5.82 2.75
C ALA A 133 -10.54 7.14 3.42
N GLY A 134 -10.13 7.31 4.66
CA GLY A 134 -10.34 8.57 5.40
C GLY A 134 -9.44 9.72 4.92
N VAL A 135 -8.23 9.39 4.47
CA VAL A 135 -7.21 10.33 3.96
C VAL A 135 -6.42 9.65 2.85
N THR A 136 -6.09 10.39 1.81
CA THR A 136 -5.18 9.95 0.74
C THR A 136 -4.05 10.96 0.55
N ALA A 137 -2.86 10.47 0.21
CA ALA A 137 -1.71 11.28 -0.12
C ALA A 137 -0.88 10.62 -1.23
N ILE A 138 -0.24 11.42 -2.06
CA ILE A 138 0.77 10.98 -3.03
C ILE A 138 2.13 11.32 -2.45
N LEU A 139 3.02 10.33 -2.39
CA LEU A 139 4.40 10.47 -1.93
C LEU A 139 5.34 10.44 -3.15
N THR A 140 6.18 11.46 -3.29
CA THR A 140 7.14 11.63 -4.41
C THR A 140 8.52 11.92 -3.88
#